data_24929e01883e217d88790798b571657c
#
_entry.id   24929e01883e217d88790798b571657c
#
_cell.length_a   1.000
_cell.length_b   1.000
_cell.length_c   1.000
_cell.angle_alpha   90.00
_cell.angle_beta   90.00
_cell.angle_gamma   90.00
#
_symmetry.space_group_name_H-M   'P 1'
#
loop_
_entity.id
_entity.type
_entity.pdbx_description
1 polymer ?
#
loop_
_entity_poly.entity_id
_entity_poly.type
_entity_poly.pdbx_seq_one_letter_code
_entity_poly.pdbx_strand_id
1 'polypeptide(L)'
;MATSYKTFKSLISAAVACILLSILGGCTRNNGDIGILFGTWQLNQIDTDNVPDTDYERNIFWKFQNDLIQLTRVYPEDITPGYSYVIGTWNEDNGYLFLNFSHHDGDPEGENDRYRPFPEMHLPYGIVSALQIEKMTSSEMVLHFTSPDDGQHYTYHLSKR
;
A
#
# COMPACT_ATOMS: atom_id res chain seq x y z
N MET A 1 48.13 -19.62 37.04
CA MET A 1 46.70 -19.26 37.27
C MET A 1 46.25 -18.00 36.50
N ALA A 2 47.11 -17.05 36.17
CA ALA A 2 46.68 -15.79 35.48
C ALA A 2 46.28 -15.96 34.00
N THR A 3 46.77 -16.97 33.29
CA THR A 3 46.53 -17.20 31.87
C THR A 3 45.12 -17.71 31.61
N SER A 4 44.57 -18.55 32.49
CA SER A 4 43.24 -19.13 32.37
C SER A 4 42.12 -18.09 32.55
N TYR A 5 42.33 -17.06 33.36
CA TYR A 5 41.36 -16.00 33.62
C TYR A 5 41.20 -15.01 32.44
N LYS A 6 42.33 -14.76 31.72
CA LYS A 6 42.30 -13.88 30.53
C LYS A 6 41.53 -14.56 29.36
N THR A 7 41.75 -15.86 29.13
CA THR A 7 41.02 -16.63 28.13
C THR A 7 39.53 -16.74 28.42
N PHE A 8 39.14 -16.90 29.69
CA PHE A 8 37.72 -16.97 30.09
C PHE A 8 37.01 -15.65 29.90
N LYS A 9 37.61 -14.50 30.23
CA LYS A 9 37.04 -13.16 29.94
C LYS A 9 36.88 -12.90 28.44
N SER A 10 37.85 -13.32 27.62
CA SER A 10 37.77 -13.16 26.16
C SER A 10 36.63 -13.98 25.55
N LEU A 11 36.39 -15.20 26.04
CA LEU A 11 35.28 -16.05 25.59
C LEU A 11 33.92 -15.46 25.96
N ILE A 12 33.75 -14.91 27.15
CA ILE A 12 32.52 -14.25 27.57
C ILE A 12 32.26 -13.00 26.72
N SER A 13 33.29 -12.17 26.47
CA SER A 13 33.16 -10.98 25.67
C SER A 13 32.76 -11.31 24.22
N ALA A 14 33.32 -12.38 23.63
CA ALA A 14 32.96 -12.83 22.28
C ALA A 14 31.51 -13.38 22.23
N ALA A 15 31.09 -14.14 23.24
CA ALA A 15 29.74 -14.65 23.32
C ALA A 15 28.68 -13.52 23.45
N VAL A 16 28.94 -12.52 24.28
CA VAL A 16 28.08 -11.33 24.41
C VAL A 16 28.02 -10.53 23.13
N ALA A 17 29.13 -10.36 22.42
CA ALA A 17 29.16 -9.69 21.11
C ALA A 17 28.34 -10.44 20.05
N CYS A 18 28.41 -11.78 20.00
CA CYS A 18 27.58 -12.60 19.10
C CYS A 18 26.09 -12.50 19.41
N ILE A 19 25.72 -12.47 20.70
CA ILE A 19 24.31 -12.32 21.11
C ILE A 19 23.77 -10.93 20.72
N LEU A 20 24.58 -9.87 20.91
CA LEU A 20 24.20 -8.51 20.52
C LEU A 20 24.05 -8.36 19.00
N LEU A 21 24.90 -9.02 18.21
CA LEU A 21 24.80 -9.01 16.73
C LEU A 21 23.57 -9.77 16.23
N SER A 22 23.14 -10.83 16.92
CA SER A 22 21.95 -11.59 16.53
C SER A 22 20.63 -10.86 16.85
N ILE A 23 20.63 -9.91 17.79
CA ILE A 23 19.46 -9.08 18.12
C ILE A 23 19.26 -7.95 17.08
N LEU A 24 20.33 -7.51 16.40
CA LEU A 24 20.27 -6.47 15.37
C LEU A 24 19.77 -7.00 14.00
N GLY A 25 19.75 -8.31 13.81
CA GLY A 25 19.22 -8.96 12.60
C GLY A 25 17.73 -9.26 12.69
N GLY A 26 16.91 -8.34 13.21
CA GLY A 26 15.45 -8.47 13.14
C GLY A 26 15.03 -8.61 11.68
N CYS A 27 14.57 -9.79 11.27
CA CYS A 27 13.97 -10.02 9.97
C CYS A 27 12.73 -9.13 9.84
N THR A 28 12.89 -7.97 9.23
CA THR A 28 11.74 -7.26 8.68
C THR A 28 11.34 -7.98 7.39
N ARG A 29 10.06 -8.25 7.21
CA ARG A 29 9.50 -9.08 6.15
C ARG A 29 9.84 -8.57 4.73
N ASN A 30 10.38 -7.37 4.60
CA ASN A 30 10.83 -6.72 3.37
C ASN A 30 12.31 -6.30 3.41
N ASN A 31 13.20 -7.11 3.99
CA ASN A 31 14.62 -6.74 4.15
C ASN A 31 14.85 -5.38 4.85
N GLY A 32 13.89 -4.89 5.63
CA GLY A 32 13.95 -3.59 6.29
C GLY A 32 13.58 -2.40 5.43
N ASP A 33 13.34 -2.58 4.16
CA ASP A 33 12.85 -1.54 3.28
C ASP A 33 11.33 -1.44 3.39
N ILE A 34 10.87 -0.41 4.10
CA ILE A 34 9.45 -0.11 4.21
C ILE A 34 8.94 0.52 2.90
N GLY A 35 9.83 0.98 2.03
CA GLY A 35 9.50 1.62 0.75
C GLY A 35 8.69 2.92 0.88
N ILE A 36 8.67 3.70 -0.18
CA ILE A 36 7.96 4.99 -0.22
C ILE A 36 6.44 4.78 -0.12
N LEU A 37 5.93 3.69 -0.69
CA LEU A 37 4.49 3.39 -0.77
C LEU A 37 3.85 3.13 0.60
N PHE A 38 4.58 2.56 1.56
CA PHE A 38 4.01 2.22 2.87
C PHE A 38 3.37 3.42 3.57
N GLY A 39 2.19 3.20 4.12
CA GLY A 39 1.41 4.21 4.86
C GLY A 39 0.10 4.55 4.19
N THR A 40 -0.42 5.72 4.51
CA THR A 40 -1.73 6.19 4.04
C THR A 40 -1.54 7.35 3.06
N TRP A 41 -2.21 7.24 1.91
CA TRP A 41 -2.22 8.23 0.85
C TRP A 41 -3.65 8.73 0.65
N GLN A 42 -3.86 10.03 0.67
CA GLN A 42 -5.14 10.60 0.30
C GLN A 42 -5.18 10.80 -1.22
N LEU A 43 -6.23 10.31 -1.85
CA LEU A 43 -6.54 10.63 -3.23
C LEU A 43 -7.15 12.03 -3.28
N ASN A 44 -6.43 12.98 -3.88
CA ASN A 44 -6.84 14.39 -3.91
C ASN A 44 -7.62 14.75 -5.17
N GLN A 45 -7.33 14.07 -6.29
CA GLN A 45 -7.91 14.38 -7.60
C GLN A 45 -7.87 13.14 -8.49
N ILE A 46 -8.89 13.01 -9.31
CA ILE A 46 -8.96 12.07 -10.43
C ILE A 46 -9.15 12.89 -11.69
N ASP A 47 -8.34 12.67 -12.72
CA ASP A 47 -8.55 13.25 -14.03
C ASP A 47 -9.00 12.15 -14.99
N THR A 48 -9.96 12.46 -15.86
CA THR A 48 -10.38 11.63 -16.97
C THR A 48 -9.95 12.31 -18.27
N ASP A 49 -9.10 11.66 -19.06
CA ASP A 49 -8.53 12.22 -20.31
C ASP A 49 -7.93 13.63 -20.10
N ASN A 50 -7.21 13.83 -19.00
CA ASN A 50 -6.61 15.10 -18.53
C ASN A 50 -7.63 16.18 -18.09
N VAL A 51 -8.88 15.84 -17.88
CA VAL A 51 -9.90 16.74 -17.35
C VAL A 51 -10.18 16.36 -15.88
N PRO A 52 -9.94 17.28 -14.92
CA PRO A 52 -10.23 17.02 -13.52
C PRO A 52 -11.71 16.71 -13.26
N ASP A 53 -11.97 15.67 -12.48
CA ASP A 53 -13.29 15.41 -11.92
C ASP A 53 -13.56 16.40 -10.79
N THR A 54 -14.41 17.41 -11.06
CA THR A 54 -14.75 18.45 -10.09
C THR A 54 -15.72 17.98 -9.01
N ASP A 55 -16.39 16.87 -9.22
CA ASP A 55 -17.40 16.32 -8.30
C ASP A 55 -16.76 15.32 -7.31
N TYR A 56 -15.48 14.98 -7.49
CA TYR A 56 -14.77 14.09 -6.60
C TYR A 56 -14.53 14.72 -5.22
N GLU A 57 -15.03 14.10 -4.15
CA GLU A 57 -15.07 14.66 -2.79
C GLU A 57 -13.74 14.55 -2.01
N ARG A 58 -12.69 13.97 -2.53
CA ARG A 58 -11.38 13.76 -1.87
C ARG A 58 -11.47 12.95 -0.56
N ASN A 59 -12.43 12.06 -0.49
CA ASN A 59 -12.76 11.28 0.69
C ASN A 59 -12.22 9.83 0.65
N ILE A 60 -11.41 9.49 -0.35
CA ILE A 60 -10.80 8.17 -0.52
C ILE A 60 -9.34 8.20 -0.12
N PHE A 61 -8.95 7.18 0.65
CA PHE A 61 -7.60 6.95 1.13
C PHE A 61 -7.11 5.58 0.68
N TRP A 62 -5.87 5.52 0.19
CA TRP A 62 -5.16 4.30 -0.17
C TRP A 62 -4.16 3.98 0.92
N LYS A 63 -4.26 2.82 1.52
CA LYS A 63 -3.32 2.38 2.56
C LYS A 63 -2.58 1.16 2.08
N PHE A 64 -1.25 1.28 2.02
CA PHE A 64 -0.35 0.20 1.63
C PHE A 64 0.28 -0.42 2.87
N GLN A 65 0.20 -1.75 2.98
CA GLN A 65 0.76 -2.51 4.09
C GLN A 65 1.18 -3.91 3.62
N ASN A 66 2.47 -4.21 3.68
CA ASN A 66 3.04 -5.45 3.10
C ASN A 66 2.66 -5.59 1.61
N ASP A 67 1.90 -6.63 1.27
CA ASP A 67 1.34 -6.96 -0.04
C ASP A 67 -0.15 -6.58 -0.19
N LEU A 68 -0.71 -5.90 0.82
CA LEU A 68 -2.11 -5.52 0.84
C LEU A 68 -2.28 -4.02 0.58
N ILE A 69 -3.31 -3.70 -0.21
CA ILE A 69 -3.85 -2.35 -0.35
C ILE A 69 -5.26 -2.32 0.24
N GLN A 70 -5.54 -1.28 1.01
CA GLN A 70 -6.89 -0.97 1.47
C GLN A 70 -7.30 0.38 0.91
N LEU A 71 -8.41 0.41 0.16
CA LEU A 71 -9.08 1.66 -0.20
C LEU A 71 -10.12 1.94 0.88
N THR A 72 -10.09 3.12 1.46
CA THR A 72 -11.07 3.53 2.50
C THR A 72 -11.78 4.78 2.03
N ARG A 73 -13.12 4.74 1.97
CA ARG A 73 -13.97 5.92 1.76
C ARG A 73 -14.50 6.37 3.11
N VAL A 74 -14.33 7.66 3.42
CA VAL A 74 -14.87 8.31 4.61
C VAL A 74 -16.13 9.07 4.22
N TYR A 75 -17.21 8.86 4.97
CA TYR A 75 -18.49 9.57 4.75
C TYR A 75 -18.55 10.83 5.61
N PRO A 76 -19.16 11.93 5.11
CA PRO A 76 -19.42 13.10 5.92
C PRO A 76 -20.26 12.75 7.17
N GLU A 77 -19.96 13.40 8.29
CA GLU A 77 -20.58 13.11 9.60
C GLU A 77 -22.08 13.36 9.64
N ASP A 78 -22.60 14.25 8.80
CA ASP A 78 -24.01 14.65 8.73
C ASP A 78 -24.92 13.65 8.00
N ILE A 79 -24.36 12.74 7.23
CA ILE A 79 -25.14 11.74 6.46
C ILE A 79 -25.16 10.40 7.21
N THR A 80 -24.02 9.81 7.45
CA THR A 80 -23.84 8.58 8.21
C THR A 80 -22.41 8.55 8.70
N PRO A 81 -22.15 8.75 10.00
CA PRO A 81 -20.80 8.66 10.53
C PRO A 81 -20.24 7.27 10.25
N GLY A 82 -19.16 7.20 9.49
CA GLY A 82 -18.60 5.90 9.19
C GLY A 82 -17.60 5.92 8.05
N TYR A 83 -17.17 4.72 7.72
CA TYR A 83 -16.30 4.48 6.59
C TYR A 83 -16.65 3.13 5.94
N SER A 84 -16.45 3.02 4.66
CA SER A 84 -16.39 1.74 3.96
C SER A 84 -14.96 1.50 3.48
N TYR A 85 -14.61 0.22 3.30
CA TYR A 85 -13.29 -0.12 2.81
C TYR A 85 -13.33 -1.33 1.87
N VAL A 86 -12.34 -1.35 0.99
CA VAL A 86 -12.10 -2.43 0.02
C VAL A 86 -10.65 -2.89 0.19
N ILE A 87 -10.42 -4.18 0.07
CA ILE A 87 -9.10 -4.79 0.22
C ILE A 87 -8.70 -5.42 -1.11
N GLY A 88 -7.44 -5.24 -1.47
CA GLY A 88 -6.79 -5.88 -2.60
C GLY A 88 -5.34 -6.21 -2.28
N THR A 89 -4.65 -6.75 -3.26
CA THR A 89 -3.20 -6.94 -3.22
C THR A 89 -2.50 -5.96 -4.15
N TRP A 90 -1.23 -5.68 -3.88
CA TRP A 90 -0.41 -4.83 -4.72
C TRP A 90 1.01 -5.35 -4.84
N ASN A 91 1.66 -4.99 -5.93
CA ASN A 91 3.11 -5.04 -6.08
C ASN A 91 3.57 -3.92 -7.01
N GLU A 92 4.83 -3.52 -6.87
CA GLU A 92 5.50 -2.57 -7.77
C GLU A 92 6.55 -3.30 -8.57
N ASP A 93 6.57 -3.09 -9.88
CA ASP A 93 7.61 -3.61 -10.76
C ASP A 93 7.77 -2.71 -11.99
N ASN A 94 9.03 -2.42 -12.34
CA ASN A 94 9.40 -1.70 -13.57
C ASN A 94 8.66 -0.38 -13.81
N GLY A 95 8.38 0.40 -12.75
CA GLY A 95 7.69 1.68 -12.83
C GLY A 95 6.17 1.57 -12.96
N TYR A 96 5.62 0.39 -12.67
CA TYR A 96 4.18 0.17 -12.58
C TYR A 96 3.78 -0.29 -11.18
N LEU A 97 2.65 0.21 -10.73
CA LEU A 97 1.94 -0.27 -9.56
C LEU A 97 0.83 -1.20 -10.04
N PHE A 98 0.92 -2.47 -9.70
CA PHE A 98 -0.09 -3.48 -10.02
C PHE A 98 -1.04 -3.64 -8.84
N LEU A 99 -2.34 -3.45 -9.09
CA LEU A 99 -3.39 -3.62 -8.09
C LEU A 99 -4.31 -4.77 -8.51
N ASN A 100 -4.65 -5.64 -7.57
CA ASN A 100 -5.58 -6.73 -7.81
C ASN A 100 -6.68 -6.74 -6.74
N PHE A 101 -7.91 -6.54 -7.17
CA PHE A 101 -9.11 -6.60 -6.35
C PHE A 101 -9.95 -7.80 -6.83
N SER A 102 -9.85 -8.91 -6.14
CA SER A 102 -10.56 -10.14 -6.49
C SER A 102 -10.95 -10.91 -5.25
N HIS A 103 -12.05 -11.65 -5.33
CA HIS A 103 -12.44 -12.60 -4.29
C HIS A 103 -11.40 -13.70 -4.11
N HIS A 104 -11.23 -14.13 -2.87
CA HIS A 104 -10.59 -15.40 -2.56
C HIS A 104 -11.67 -16.50 -2.41
N ASP A 105 -11.33 -17.76 -2.71
CA ASP A 105 -12.23 -18.90 -2.56
C ASP A 105 -12.80 -18.96 -1.13
N GLY A 106 -14.12 -18.96 -1.03
CA GLY A 106 -14.85 -19.03 0.23
C GLY A 106 -15.25 -17.68 0.85
N ASP A 107 -14.88 -16.56 0.26
CA ASP A 107 -15.35 -15.26 0.70
C ASP A 107 -16.80 -15.00 0.24
N PRO A 108 -17.65 -14.37 1.06
CA PRO A 108 -19.02 -14.08 0.69
C PRO A 108 -19.09 -13.00 -0.39
N GLU A 109 -19.83 -13.27 -1.46
CA GLU A 109 -20.27 -12.25 -2.40
C GLU A 109 -21.55 -11.58 -1.88
N GLY A 110 -21.68 -10.24 -2.00
CA GLY A 110 -22.91 -9.56 -1.62
C GLY A 110 -22.74 -8.07 -1.36
N GLU A 111 -23.70 -7.46 -0.65
CA GLU A 111 -23.74 -6.02 -0.35
C GLU A 111 -22.51 -5.49 0.41
N ASN A 112 -21.80 -6.37 1.11
CA ASN A 112 -20.57 -6.06 1.82
C ASN A 112 -19.33 -6.59 1.12
N ASP A 113 -19.33 -6.59 -0.22
CA ASP A 113 -18.19 -7.02 -1.02
C ASP A 113 -16.96 -6.12 -0.75
N ARG A 114 -16.04 -6.65 0.06
CA ARG A 114 -14.82 -5.94 0.47
C ARG A 114 -13.70 -5.98 -0.58
N TYR A 115 -13.96 -6.57 -1.74
CA TYR A 115 -12.97 -6.72 -2.82
C TYR A 115 -13.32 -5.92 -4.06
N ARG A 116 -14.54 -5.37 -4.15
CA ARG A 116 -14.96 -4.57 -5.31
C ARG A 116 -14.59 -3.11 -5.12
N PRO A 117 -13.70 -2.55 -5.96
CA PRO A 117 -13.32 -1.13 -5.88
C PRO A 117 -14.51 -0.19 -5.94
N PHE A 118 -14.40 0.97 -5.33
CA PHE A 118 -15.42 2.01 -5.43
C PHE A 118 -15.59 2.43 -6.88
N PRO A 119 -16.84 2.63 -7.38
CA PRO A 119 -17.10 2.94 -8.79
C PRO A 119 -16.31 4.15 -9.31
N GLU A 120 -16.16 5.20 -8.50
CA GLU A 120 -15.40 6.40 -8.84
C GLU A 120 -13.90 6.18 -9.02
N MET A 121 -13.39 5.00 -8.64
CA MET A 121 -12.01 4.62 -8.86
C MET A 121 -11.75 4.11 -10.28
N HIS A 122 -12.79 3.73 -11.02
CA HIS A 122 -12.69 3.15 -12.37
C HIS A 122 -11.71 1.96 -12.48
N LEU A 123 -11.39 1.34 -11.35
CA LEU A 123 -10.54 0.16 -11.27
C LEU A 123 -11.38 -1.10 -11.46
N PRO A 124 -11.00 -2.03 -12.35
CA PRO A 124 -11.77 -3.25 -12.59
C PRO A 124 -11.71 -4.20 -11.40
N TYR A 125 -12.76 -4.97 -11.24
CA TYR A 125 -12.85 -6.08 -10.32
C TYR A 125 -12.41 -7.39 -11.00
N GLY A 126 -11.62 -8.22 -10.30
CA GLY A 126 -11.19 -9.53 -10.81
C GLY A 126 -10.10 -9.51 -11.88
N ILE A 127 -9.59 -8.34 -12.22
CA ILE A 127 -8.52 -8.13 -13.21
C ILE A 127 -7.42 -7.29 -12.56
N VAL A 128 -6.17 -7.61 -12.87
CA VAL A 128 -5.02 -6.83 -12.41
C VAL A 128 -4.98 -5.49 -13.15
N SER A 129 -5.03 -4.40 -12.40
CA SER A 129 -4.85 -3.04 -12.92
C SER A 129 -3.36 -2.69 -12.90
N ALA A 130 -2.79 -2.35 -14.05
CA ALA A 130 -1.41 -1.86 -14.17
C ALA A 130 -1.42 -0.32 -14.26
N LEU A 131 -1.03 0.35 -13.18
CA LEU A 131 -0.96 1.80 -13.12
C LEU A 131 0.48 2.25 -13.35
N GLN A 132 0.72 3.03 -14.40
CA GLN A 132 2.04 3.59 -14.66
C GLN A 132 2.35 4.68 -13.62
N ILE A 133 3.52 4.58 -12.98
CA ILE A 133 3.99 5.58 -12.03
C ILE A 133 4.66 6.71 -12.81
N GLU A 134 4.00 7.88 -12.90
CA GLU A 134 4.62 9.10 -13.45
C GLU A 134 5.52 9.76 -12.40
N LYS A 135 5.03 9.85 -11.17
CA LYS A 135 5.74 10.47 -10.05
C LYS A 135 5.52 9.67 -8.77
N MET A 136 6.60 9.44 -8.04
CA MET A 136 6.54 8.88 -6.69
C MET A 136 7.64 9.47 -5.83
N THR A 137 7.24 10.20 -4.79
CA THR A 137 8.11 10.80 -3.77
C THR A 137 7.64 10.38 -2.39
N SER A 138 8.31 10.84 -1.33
CA SER A 138 7.86 10.58 0.05
C SER A 138 6.54 11.28 0.41
N SER A 139 6.04 12.21 -0.39
CA SER A 139 4.84 13.02 -0.11
C SER A 139 3.80 13.04 -1.22
N GLU A 140 4.18 12.73 -2.45
CA GLU A 140 3.30 12.83 -3.64
C GLU A 140 3.45 11.62 -4.53
N MET A 141 2.33 11.18 -5.12
CA MET A 141 2.27 10.12 -6.11
C MET A 141 1.28 10.49 -7.21
N VAL A 142 1.69 10.28 -8.46
CA VAL A 142 0.86 10.44 -9.66
C VAL A 142 0.90 9.15 -10.45
N LEU A 143 -0.28 8.60 -10.72
CA LEU A 143 -0.45 7.31 -11.38
C LEU A 143 -1.36 7.47 -12.59
N HIS A 144 -1.00 6.83 -13.70
CA HIS A 144 -1.83 6.75 -14.90
C HIS A 144 -2.39 5.35 -15.11
N PHE A 145 -3.63 5.27 -15.48
CA PHE A 145 -4.34 4.04 -15.74
C PHE A 145 -5.21 4.16 -16.98
N THR A 146 -5.21 3.15 -17.84
CA THR A 146 -6.17 3.02 -18.94
C THR A 146 -7.15 1.92 -18.58
N SER A 147 -8.40 2.28 -18.39
CA SER A 147 -9.45 1.34 -18.02
C SER A 147 -9.78 0.41 -19.19
N PRO A 148 -9.79 -0.92 -18.97
CA PRO A 148 -10.20 -1.88 -19.99
C PRO A 148 -11.71 -1.85 -20.26
N ASP A 149 -12.50 -1.29 -19.33
CA ASP A 149 -13.96 -1.31 -19.40
C ASP A 149 -14.52 -0.24 -20.35
N ASP A 150 -13.92 0.95 -20.35
CA ASP A 150 -14.38 2.09 -21.15
C ASP A 150 -13.30 2.69 -22.07
N GLY A 151 -12.05 2.25 -21.95
CA GLY A 151 -10.92 2.74 -22.73
C GLY A 151 -10.44 4.13 -22.36
N GLN A 152 -10.96 4.75 -21.29
CA GLN A 152 -10.58 6.10 -20.85
C GLN A 152 -9.25 6.08 -20.09
N HIS A 153 -8.57 7.22 -20.11
CA HIS A 153 -7.34 7.41 -19.36
C HIS A 153 -7.60 8.16 -18.06
N TYR A 154 -7.27 7.51 -16.95
CA TYR A 154 -7.41 8.07 -15.61
C TYR A 154 -6.04 8.46 -15.04
N THR A 155 -5.98 9.63 -14.40
CA THR A 155 -4.81 10.06 -13.62
C THR A 155 -5.22 10.28 -12.17
N TYR A 156 -4.53 9.58 -11.27
CA TYR A 156 -4.76 9.68 -9.84
C TYR A 156 -3.66 10.51 -9.20
N HIS A 157 -4.05 11.56 -8.48
CA HIS A 157 -3.13 12.42 -7.73
C HIS A 157 -3.27 12.17 -6.24
N LEU A 158 -2.21 11.67 -5.60
CA LEU A 158 -2.24 11.30 -4.19
C LEU A 158 -1.19 12.07 -3.39
N SER A 159 -1.53 12.38 -2.14
CA SER A 159 -0.57 12.91 -1.16
C SER A 159 -0.50 12.04 0.09
N LYS A 160 0.70 11.90 0.64
CA LYS A 160 0.93 11.11 1.85
C LYS A 160 0.40 11.83 3.09
N ARG A 161 -0.19 11.05 4.01
CA ARG A 161 -0.75 11.53 5.28
C ARG A 161 0.07 11.05 6.47
#